data_ead3df043a2f5b64bc317c3c3835a710
#
_entry.id   ead3df043a2f5b64bc317c3c3835a710
#
_cell.length_a   1.000
_cell.length_b   1.000
_cell.length_c   1.000
_cell.angle_alpha   90.00
_cell.angle_beta   90.00
_cell.angle_gamma   90.00
#
_symmetry.space_group_name_H-M   'P 1'
#
loop_
_entity.id
_entity.type
_entity.pdbx_description
1 polymer ?
#
loop_
_entity_poly.entity_id
_entity_poly.type
_entity_poly.pdbx_seq_one_letter_code
_entity_poly.pdbx_strand_id
1 'polypeptide(L)'
;MVDVIVIGGGHAGVEAALACARLKKTTILYSMHIDMIASMPCNPSVGGPAKGIVVREIDALGGEMGKAADATALQFKMLNTTKGPGVQCLRVQSDKLEYKRYMQDKLLQQEHLEIREMCVEEVLAKDGRISGVRQKDGTVVNCRALIMTTGTFMSSTVLVGHTSTLSGPEDEPTTENLSQSLRNLGIETFRLKTGTPARVRTASIDFSKTAVQPGTDEFICFSEDTKEIRPFDQQAVCYLTYTTAKTHDIINSNLKRSAMYSGLVKGVGPRYCPSIEDKLVRFADKERHQIFLEPESESLDTTYVQGFSTSMPYDVQEAMLHSLPGLENCTIEKYAYAIEYDAIDPLQCKPTLENKIIENLYTAGQINGTSGYEEAAAQGLMAGINAVRKLDHKEPLILHRDEAYIGVMIDDLVTKGTKEPYRLLTSRAEYRLLLRHDNADARLSEYGYETGLISDERYARYQKKMQNIEEMISYLASVRFTPKSTVNGLLERLGLDVLKEGISAAELLKRPGITIALLEPYLEREFDPAIAKLVEIEIRYEGYIKKAKRCLLYTSDAADDLT
;
A
#
# COMPACT_ATOMS: atom_id res chain seq x y z
N MET A 1 1.64 -27.49 20.64
CA MET A 1 2.62 -26.68 19.86
C MET A 1 1.81 -25.97 18.80
N VAL A 2 1.93 -24.67 18.70
CA VAL A 2 1.23 -23.84 17.71
C VAL A 2 1.99 -23.91 16.39
N ASP A 3 1.30 -23.89 15.25
CA ASP A 3 1.98 -23.89 13.96
C ASP A 3 2.70 -22.56 13.70
N VAL A 4 1.97 -21.44 13.82
CA VAL A 4 2.51 -20.12 13.52
C VAL A 4 2.20 -19.13 14.64
N ILE A 5 3.20 -18.36 15.04
CA ILE A 5 3.04 -17.17 15.88
C ILE A 5 3.30 -15.93 15.01
N VAL A 6 2.44 -14.93 15.13
CA VAL A 6 2.59 -13.61 14.51
C VAL A 6 2.73 -12.58 15.63
N ILE A 7 3.80 -11.77 15.62
CA ILE A 7 4.02 -10.71 16.61
C ILE A 7 3.74 -9.35 15.98
N GLY A 8 2.73 -8.66 16.49
CA GLY A 8 2.31 -7.32 16.05
C GLY A 8 1.02 -7.35 15.23
N GLY A 9 0.03 -6.57 15.65
CA GLY A 9 -1.31 -6.49 15.05
C GLY A 9 -1.48 -5.38 14.00
N GLY A 10 -0.37 -4.87 13.41
CA GLY A 10 -0.44 -3.92 12.30
C GLY A 10 -0.87 -4.59 10.98
N HIS A 11 -0.87 -3.82 9.88
CA HIS A 11 -1.35 -4.31 8.57
C HIS A 11 -0.63 -5.58 8.10
N ALA A 12 0.68 -5.70 8.34
CA ALA A 12 1.43 -6.92 8.03
C ALA A 12 0.99 -8.11 8.88
N GLY A 13 0.80 -7.89 10.18
CA GLY A 13 0.38 -8.95 11.10
C GLY A 13 -1.02 -9.45 10.83
N VAL A 14 -1.94 -8.56 10.51
CA VAL A 14 -3.32 -8.91 10.15
C VAL A 14 -3.35 -9.81 8.90
N GLU A 15 -2.68 -9.41 7.83
CA GLU A 15 -2.63 -10.20 6.59
C GLU A 15 -1.90 -11.54 6.79
N ALA A 16 -0.80 -11.56 7.54
CA ALA A 16 -0.07 -12.80 7.85
C ALA A 16 -0.91 -13.76 8.68
N ALA A 17 -1.58 -13.28 9.74
CA ALA A 17 -2.40 -14.09 10.62
C ALA A 17 -3.62 -14.67 9.88
N LEU A 18 -4.32 -13.83 9.10
CA LEU A 18 -5.44 -14.27 8.27
C LEU A 18 -5.01 -15.31 7.24
N ALA A 19 -3.88 -15.09 6.55
CA ALA A 19 -3.38 -16.05 5.58
C ALA A 19 -3.06 -17.40 6.23
N CYS A 20 -2.33 -17.42 7.33
CA CYS A 20 -1.99 -18.66 8.04
C CYS A 20 -3.23 -19.41 8.52
N ALA A 21 -4.18 -18.70 9.15
CA ALA A 21 -5.40 -19.30 9.70
C ALA A 21 -6.36 -19.81 8.59
N ARG A 22 -6.53 -19.06 7.50
CA ARG A 22 -7.31 -19.48 6.31
C ARG A 22 -6.72 -20.72 5.65
N LEU A 23 -5.41 -20.87 5.71
CA LEU A 23 -4.69 -22.07 5.28
C LEU A 23 -4.64 -23.17 6.36
N LYS A 24 -5.53 -23.07 7.36
CA LYS A 24 -5.79 -24.08 8.41
C LYS A 24 -4.59 -24.37 9.32
N LYS A 25 -3.71 -23.36 9.54
CA LYS A 25 -2.65 -23.46 10.54
C LYS A 25 -3.13 -22.87 11.87
N THR A 26 -2.87 -23.59 12.96
CA THR A 26 -3.10 -23.03 14.30
C THR A 26 -2.21 -21.82 14.50
N THR A 27 -2.82 -20.63 14.59
CA THR A 27 -2.13 -19.36 14.56
C THR A 27 -2.43 -18.56 15.82
N ILE A 28 -1.40 -17.94 16.42
CA ILE A 28 -1.56 -16.95 17.48
C ILE A 28 -1.07 -15.60 16.97
N LEU A 29 -1.93 -14.58 17.05
CA LEU A 29 -1.57 -13.19 16.81
C LEU A 29 -1.37 -12.48 18.15
N TYR A 30 -0.16 -12.01 18.41
CA TYR A 30 0.16 -11.18 19.57
C TYR A 30 0.01 -9.70 19.24
N SER A 31 -0.70 -8.98 20.08
CA SER A 31 -0.75 -7.52 20.12
C SER A 31 -0.56 -7.04 21.54
N MET A 32 0.13 -5.92 21.76
CA MET A 32 0.23 -5.32 23.09
C MET A 32 -1.12 -4.84 23.58
N HIS A 33 -1.94 -4.27 22.66
CA HIS A 33 -3.33 -3.91 22.93
C HIS A 33 -4.21 -4.35 21.74
N ILE A 34 -5.28 -5.05 22.03
CA ILE A 34 -6.21 -5.56 20.99
C ILE A 34 -6.87 -4.38 20.26
N ASP A 35 -7.21 -3.32 20.98
CA ASP A 35 -7.81 -2.12 20.40
C ASP A 35 -6.92 -1.43 19.36
N MET A 36 -5.62 -1.69 19.36
CA MET A 36 -4.69 -1.09 18.41
C MET A 36 -4.46 -1.93 17.15
N ILE A 37 -5.05 -3.12 17.08
CA ILE A 37 -4.95 -3.97 15.89
C ILE A 37 -5.55 -3.25 14.67
N ALA A 38 -4.81 -3.25 13.57
CA ALA A 38 -5.16 -2.56 12.32
C ALA A 38 -5.34 -1.04 12.43
N SER A 39 -4.78 -0.41 13.46
CA SER A 39 -4.81 1.05 13.61
C SER A 39 -4.05 1.74 12.48
N MET A 40 -4.51 2.93 12.13
CA MET A 40 -3.92 3.83 11.15
C MET A 40 -3.36 5.09 11.84
N PRO A 41 -2.16 5.05 12.44
CA PRO A 41 -1.57 6.19 13.16
C PRO A 41 -1.14 7.33 12.22
N CYS A 42 -0.95 7.06 10.95
CA CYS A 42 -0.76 8.06 9.90
C CYS A 42 -2.07 8.32 9.15
N ASN A 43 -1.96 8.90 7.95
CA ASN A 43 -3.11 9.16 7.08
C ASN A 43 -3.95 7.89 6.87
N PRO A 44 -5.26 7.90 7.17
CA PRO A 44 -6.15 6.77 6.91
C PRO A 44 -6.51 6.68 5.43
N SER A 45 -5.53 6.68 4.55
CA SER A 45 -5.72 6.45 3.12
C SER A 45 -4.96 5.22 2.64
N VAL A 46 -5.63 4.44 1.82
CA VAL A 46 -5.12 3.22 1.20
C VAL A 46 -4.95 3.44 -0.29
N GLY A 47 -3.82 3.03 -0.85
CA GLY A 47 -3.53 3.16 -2.27
C GLY A 47 -2.73 4.41 -2.66
N GLY A 48 -2.97 4.90 -3.88
CA GLY A 48 -2.16 5.94 -4.51
C GLY A 48 -1.09 5.36 -5.45
N PRO A 49 -0.15 6.19 -5.97
CA PRO A 49 0.82 5.76 -6.99
C PRO A 49 1.63 4.53 -6.58
N ALA A 50 1.66 3.51 -7.41
CA ALA A 50 2.15 2.15 -7.18
C ALA A 50 1.37 1.39 -6.08
N LYS A 51 1.06 2.02 -4.96
CA LYS A 51 0.44 1.39 -3.79
C LYS A 51 -0.97 0.87 -4.08
N GLY A 52 -1.79 1.62 -4.83
CA GLY A 52 -3.11 1.16 -5.25
C GLY A 52 -3.05 -0.11 -6.12
N ILE A 53 -1.96 -0.29 -6.87
CA ILE A 53 -1.71 -1.53 -7.62
C ILE A 53 -1.42 -2.67 -6.65
N VAL A 54 -0.57 -2.43 -5.63
CA VAL A 54 -0.27 -3.43 -4.60
C VAL A 54 -1.52 -3.86 -3.84
N VAL A 55 -2.43 -2.95 -3.52
CA VAL A 55 -3.69 -3.33 -2.84
C VAL A 55 -4.52 -4.28 -3.70
N ARG A 56 -4.60 -4.03 -5.01
CA ARG A 56 -5.27 -4.96 -5.92
C ARG A 56 -4.52 -6.29 -6.07
N GLU A 57 -3.20 -6.29 -5.98
CA GLU A 57 -2.39 -7.50 -5.96
C GLU A 57 -2.62 -8.30 -4.66
N ILE A 58 -2.71 -7.63 -3.51
CA ILE A 58 -3.10 -8.24 -2.23
C ILE A 58 -4.48 -8.90 -2.34
N ASP A 59 -5.47 -8.19 -2.90
CA ASP A 59 -6.81 -8.71 -3.12
C ASP A 59 -6.81 -9.93 -4.06
N ALA A 60 -6.08 -9.86 -5.17
CA ALA A 60 -5.97 -10.95 -6.14
C ALA A 60 -5.34 -12.21 -5.55
N LEU A 61 -4.46 -12.07 -4.56
CA LEU A 61 -3.88 -13.19 -3.79
C LEU A 61 -4.78 -13.68 -2.64
N GLY A 62 -5.92 -13.04 -2.38
CA GLY A 62 -6.85 -13.42 -1.32
C GLY A 62 -6.66 -12.69 0.01
N GLY A 63 -5.90 -11.57 0.04
CA GLY A 63 -5.76 -10.70 1.21
C GLY A 63 -7.02 -9.88 1.52
N GLU A 64 -6.99 -9.12 2.62
CA GLU A 64 -8.18 -8.45 3.17
C GLU A 64 -8.16 -6.93 3.02
N MET A 65 -6.98 -6.30 2.86
CA MET A 65 -6.84 -4.83 2.86
C MET A 65 -7.73 -4.12 1.84
N GLY A 66 -7.84 -4.66 0.62
CA GLY A 66 -8.68 -4.07 -0.43
C GLY A 66 -10.16 -4.05 -0.05
N LYS A 67 -10.66 -5.16 0.49
CA LYS A 67 -12.05 -5.30 0.96
C LYS A 67 -12.36 -4.35 2.11
N ALA A 68 -11.44 -4.25 3.07
CA ALA A 68 -11.59 -3.33 4.21
C ALA A 68 -11.60 -1.87 3.75
N ALA A 69 -10.70 -1.49 2.84
CA ALA A 69 -10.63 -0.14 2.30
C ALA A 69 -11.92 0.23 1.54
N ASP A 70 -12.44 -0.66 0.70
CA ASP A 70 -13.68 -0.44 -0.04
C ASP A 70 -14.89 -0.32 0.89
N ALA A 71 -14.99 -1.22 1.88
CA ALA A 71 -16.12 -1.25 2.82
C ALA A 71 -16.19 -0.04 3.76
N THR A 72 -15.06 0.59 4.03
CA THR A 72 -14.94 1.68 5.01
C THR A 72 -14.52 3.01 4.38
N ALA A 73 -14.71 3.12 3.07
CA ALA A 73 -14.31 4.29 2.30
C ALA A 73 -15.12 5.53 2.68
N LEU A 74 -14.42 6.62 2.94
CA LEU A 74 -14.95 7.97 2.98
C LEU A 74 -14.98 8.60 1.58
N GLN A 75 -13.93 8.34 0.77
CA GLN A 75 -13.79 8.88 -0.57
C GLN A 75 -13.01 7.93 -1.47
N PHE A 76 -13.44 7.81 -2.72
CA PHE A 76 -12.70 7.14 -3.80
C PHE A 76 -12.14 8.18 -4.76
N LYS A 77 -10.89 8.01 -5.19
CA LYS A 77 -10.26 8.89 -6.16
C LYS A 77 -9.28 8.15 -7.06
N MET A 78 -9.52 8.18 -8.38
CA MET A 78 -8.53 7.73 -9.34
C MET A 78 -7.46 8.80 -9.54
N LEU A 79 -6.21 8.43 -9.39
CA LEU A 79 -5.07 9.33 -9.56
C LEU A 79 -4.41 9.12 -10.92
N ASN A 80 -3.75 10.17 -11.43
CA ASN A 80 -3.02 10.17 -12.70
C ASN A 80 -3.89 9.86 -13.92
N THR A 81 -5.18 10.21 -13.92
CA THR A 81 -6.13 9.95 -14.99
C THR A 81 -5.74 10.57 -16.33
N THR A 82 -4.95 11.65 -16.32
CA THR A 82 -4.41 12.30 -17.52
C THR A 82 -3.14 11.63 -18.08
N LYS A 83 -2.64 10.60 -17.40
CA LYS A 83 -1.44 9.84 -17.79
C LYS A 83 -1.83 8.45 -18.32
N GLY A 84 -0.85 7.75 -18.89
CA GLY A 84 -1.05 6.38 -19.38
C GLY A 84 -1.41 5.37 -18.27
N PRO A 85 -1.99 4.22 -18.64
CA PRO A 85 -2.56 3.24 -17.70
C PRO A 85 -1.52 2.63 -16.74
N GLY A 86 -0.25 2.61 -17.12
CA GLY A 86 0.83 2.06 -16.27
C GLY A 86 1.15 2.87 -15.00
N VAL A 87 0.52 4.04 -14.80
CA VAL A 87 0.70 4.88 -13.59
C VAL A 87 -0.62 5.32 -12.97
N GLN A 88 -1.76 4.97 -13.57
CA GLN A 88 -3.07 5.20 -12.97
C GLN A 88 -3.26 4.28 -11.78
N CYS A 89 -3.90 4.79 -10.73
CA CYS A 89 -4.12 4.01 -9.52
C CYS A 89 -5.24 4.60 -8.67
N LEU A 90 -5.95 3.72 -7.98
CA LEU A 90 -6.96 4.09 -7.00
C LEU A 90 -6.31 4.52 -5.69
N ARG A 91 -6.90 5.54 -5.06
CA ARG A 91 -6.69 5.94 -3.67
C ARG A 91 -8.03 6.02 -2.98
N VAL A 92 -8.14 5.38 -1.84
CA VAL A 92 -9.31 5.41 -0.97
C VAL A 92 -8.94 6.10 0.33
N GLN A 93 -9.69 7.17 0.69
CA GLN A 93 -9.66 7.71 2.03
C GLN A 93 -10.60 6.85 2.86
N SER A 94 -10.08 6.15 3.87
CA SER A 94 -10.85 5.25 4.72
C SER A 94 -11.26 5.93 6.03
N ASP A 95 -12.38 5.52 6.59
CA ASP A 95 -12.71 5.81 7.99
C ASP A 95 -11.80 4.95 8.88
N LYS A 96 -10.89 5.57 9.62
CA LYS A 96 -9.88 4.83 10.39
C LYS A 96 -10.48 3.99 11.52
N LEU A 97 -11.63 4.40 12.07
CA LEU A 97 -12.29 3.65 13.14
C LEU A 97 -13.04 2.45 12.57
N GLU A 98 -13.77 2.65 11.46
CA GLU A 98 -14.48 1.56 10.79
C GLU A 98 -13.53 0.56 10.15
N TYR A 99 -12.41 1.00 9.53
CA TYR A 99 -11.38 0.13 8.99
C TYR A 99 -10.79 -0.78 10.09
N LYS A 100 -10.44 -0.18 11.22
CA LYS A 100 -9.94 -0.91 12.38
C LYS A 100 -10.96 -1.94 12.87
N ARG A 101 -12.22 -1.53 13.03
CA ARG A 101 -13.31 -2.43 13.45
C ARG A 101 -13.52 -3.57 12.46
N TYR A 102 -13.58 -3.26 11.16
CA TYR A 102 -13.71 -4.26 10.11
C TYR A 102 -12.63 -5.34 10.20
N MET A 103 -11.37 -4.93 10.34
CA MET A 103 -10.25 -5.86 10.42
C MET A 103 -10.27 -6.68 11.71
N GLN A 104 -10.61 -6.07 12.85
CA GLN A 104 -10.76 -6.77 14.13
C GLN A 104 -11.87 -7.81 14.07
N ASP A 105 -13.02 -7.47 13.49
CA ASP A 105 -14.13 -8.42 13.30
C ASP A 105 -13.73 -9.61 12.42
N LYS A 106 -12.97 -9.37 11.35
CA LYS A 106 -12.44 -10.44 10.49
C LYS A 106 -11.50 -11.38 11.24
N LEU A 107 -10.62 -10.84 12.08
CA LEU A 107 -9.71 -11.63 12.89
C LEU A 107 -10.46 -12.43 13.97
N LEU A 108 -11.42 -11.83 14.65
CA LEU A 108 -12.20 -12.48 15.72
C LEU A 108 -13.08 -13.62 15.20
N GLN A 109 -13.57 -13.52 13.96
CA GLN A 109 -14.40 -14.54 13.32
C GLN A 109 -13.57 -15.63 12.62
N GLN A 110 -12.24 -15.46 12.52
CA GLN A 110 -11.39 -16.37 11.78
C GLN A 110 -11.12 -17.66 12.57
N GLU A 111 -11.53 -18.79 12.02
CA GLU A 111 -11.16 -20.11 12.57
C GLU A 111 -9.64 -20.32 12.53
N HIS A 112 -9.13 -21.14 13.44
CA HIS A 112 -7.69 -21.44 13.61
C HIS A 112 -6.84 -20.25 14.05
N LEU A 113 -7.43 -19.11 14.45
CA LEU A 113 -6.75 -17.92 14.93
C LEU A 113 -7.12 -17.62 16.38
N GLU A 114 -6.11 -17.46 17.21
CA GLU A 114 -6.22 -16.94 18.57
C GLU A 114 -5.53 -15.58 18.63
N ILE A 115 -6.19 -14.57 19.21
CA ILE A 115 -5.60 -13.26 19.45
C ILE A 115 -5.23 -13.17 20.93
N ARG A 116 -3.99 -12.78 21.21
CA ARG A 116 -3.50 -12.60 22.58
C ARG A 116 -3.03 -11.17 22.82
N GLU A 117 -3.64 -10.52 23.82
CA GLU A 117 -3.14 -9.25 24.33
C GLU A 117 -1.97 -9.49 25.27
N MET A 118 -0.77 -9.42 24.73
CA MET A 118 0.47 -9.69 25.46
C MET A 118 1.68 -9.14 24.70
N CYS A 119 2.64 -8.61 25.45
CA CYS A 119 3.94 -8.23 24.91
C CYS A 119 4.85 -9.47 24.82
N VAL A 120 5.46 -9.67 23.66
CA VAL A 120 6.54 -10.66 23.47
C VAL A 120 7.88 -9.95 23.63
N GLU A 121 8.75 -10.49 24.49
CA GLU A 121 10.04 -9.89 24.80
C GLU A 121 11.24 -10.64 24.24
N GLU A 122 11.08 -11.94 23.91
CA GLU A 122 12.20 -12.74 23.43
C GLU A 122 11.78 -13.72 22.34
N VAL A 123 12.60 -13.82 21.31
CA VAL A 123 12.53 -14.84 20.26
C VAL A 123 13.43 -16.00 20.67
N LEU A 124 12.87 -17.20 20.70
CA LEU A 124 13.59 -18.41 21.07
C LEU A 124 13.94 -19.23 19.84
N ALA A 125 15.21 -19.54 19.68
CA ALA A 125 15.72 -20.41 18.62
C ALA A 125 16.61 -21.52 19.22
N LYS A 126 16.57 -22.69 18.61
CA LYS A 126 17.42 -23.82 18.93
C LYS A 126 18.01 -24.40 17.64
N ASP A 127 19.30 -24.61 17.64
CA ASP A 127 20.04 -25.19 16.50
C ASP A 127 19.76 -24.42 15.16
N GLY A 128 19.72 -23.07 15.23
CA GLY A 128 19.47 -22.21 14.06
C GLY A 128 18.01 -22.19 13.56
N ARG A 129 17.06 -22.73 14.32
CA ARG A 129 15.62 -22.80 13.96
C ARG A 129 14.76 -22.21 15.07
N ILE A 130 13.66 -21.56 14.69
CA ILE A 130 12.66 -21.08 15.65
C ILE A 130 12.13 -22.23 16.50
N SER A 131 12.01 -21.98 17.81
CA SER A 131 11.40 -22.89 18.77
C SER A 131 10.19 -22.29 19.49
N GLY A 132 10.09 -20.97 19.59
CA GLY A 132 8.99 -20.28 20.25
C GLY A 132 9.31 -18.83 20.60
N VAL A 133 8.51 -18.29 21.51
CA VAL A 133 8.65 -16.94 22.05
C VAL A 133 8.53 -16.95 23.57
N ARG A 134 9.12 -15.96 24.25
CA ARG A 134 8.89 -15.67 25.66
C ARG A 134 8.07 -14.40 25.79
N GLN A 135 6.99 -14.50 26.52
CA GLN A 135 6.11 -13.39 26.87
C GLN A 135 6.70 -12.57 28.03
N LYS A 136 6.17 -11.35 28.22
CA LYS A 136 6.57 -10.44 29.31
C LYS A 136 6.36 -11.03 30.71
N ASP A 137 5.38 -11.90 30.89
CA ASP A 137 5.10 -12.63 32.13
C ASP A 137 6.01 -13.82 32.36
N GLY A 138 6.97 -14.08 31.47
CA GLY A 138 7.93 -15.19 31.50
C GLY A 138 7.42 -16.48 30.86
N THR A 139 6.15 -16.53 30.45
CA THR A 139 5.56 -17.71 29.79
C THR A 139 6.24 -17.97 28.43
N VAL A 140 6.58 -19.23 28.17
CA VAL A 140 7.15 -19.67 26.89
C VAL A 140 6.06 -20.36 26.06
N VAL A 141 5.91 -19.91 24.82
CA VAL A 141 4.98 -20.51 23.87
C VAL A 141 5.77 -21.03 22.67
N ASN A 142 5.72 -22.36 22.46
CA ASN A 142 6.43 -23.02 21.38
C ASN A 142 5.65 -22.94 20.07
N CYS A 143 6.36 -22.72 18.96
CA CYS A 143 5.79 -22.70 17.62
C CYS A 143 6.73 -23.35 16.59
N ARG A 144 6.19 -23.63 15.40
CA ARG A 144 6.95 -24.17 14.26
C ARG A 144 7.49 -23.06 13.35
N ALA A 145 6.79 -21.93 13.26
CA ALA A 145 7.21 -20.74 12.53
C ALA A 145 6.82 -19.47 13.28
N LEU A 146 7.62 -18.42 13.11
CA LEU A 146 7.40 -17.10 13.68
C LEU A 146 7.43 -16.04 12.61
N ILE A 147 6.43 -15.15 12.59
CA ILE A 147 6.36 -14.00 11.70
C ILE A 147 6.40 -12.73 12.55
N MET A 148 7.44 -11.92 12.41
CA MET A 148 7.59 -10.66 13.12
C MET A 148 7.10 -9.50 12.26
N THR A 149 6.15 -8.75 12.80
CA THR A 149 5.50 -7.61 12.13
C THR A 149 5.38 -6.42 13.08
N THR A 150 6.47 -6.14 13.78
CA THR A 150 6.52 -5.23 14.93
C THR A 150 6.40 -3.74 14.59
N GLY A 151 6.29 -3.38 13.31
CA GLY A 151 6.09 -2.00 12.88
C GLY A 151 7.18 -1.07 13.39
N THR A 152 6.78 -0.02 14.09
CA THR A 152 7.67 0.98 14.72
C THR A 152 7.85 0.77 16.21
N PHE A 153 7.54 -0.41 16.76
CA PHE A 153 7.46 -0.64 18.21
C PHE A 153 8.73 -1.21 18.85
N MET A 154 9.76 -1.55 18.06
CA MET A 154 11.02 -2.06 18.61
C MET A 154 11.94 -0.91 19.01
N SER A 155 12.24 -0.80 20.31
CA SER A 155 13.11 0.24 20.89
C SER A 155 12.75 1.64 20.40
N SER A 156 11.46 1.92 20.32
CA SER A 156 10.95 3.15 19.70
C SER A 156 11.07 4.35 20.62
N THR A 157 11.33 5.51 20.02
CA THR A 157 11.50 6.78 20.70
C THR A 157 10.76 7.87 19.94
N VAL A 158 9.82 8.52 20.62
CA VAL A 158 9.08 9.69 20.10
C VAL A 158 9.90 10.95 20.33
N LEU A 159 10.00 11.81 19.33
CA LEU A 159 10.85 12.99 19.29
C LEU A 159 10.04 14.23 18.92
N VAL A 160 10.06 15.24 19.78
CA VAL A 160 9.44 16.56 19.59
C VAL A 160 10.37 17.63 20.09
N GLY A 161 10.85 18.53 19.24
CA GLY A 161 11.85 19.53 19.60
C GLY A 161 13.11 18.88 20.16
N HIS A 162 13.46 19.22 21.40
CA HIS A 162 14.59 18.65 22.12
C HIS A 162 14.19 17.52 23.10
N THR A 163 12.92 17.10 23.07
CA THR A 163 12.41 16.05 23.94
C THR A 163 12.47 14.68 23.25
N SER A 164 12.93 13.68 23.98
CA SER A 164 13.00 12.28 23.55
C SER A 164 12.31 11.43 24.60
N THR A 165 11.27 10.72 24.19
CA THR A 165 10.47 9.86 25.09
C THR A 165 10.47 8.43 24.55
N LEU A 166 10.81 7.47 25.42
CA LEU A 166 10.72 6.04 25.10
C LEU A 166 9.25 5.63 25.02
N SER A 167 8.73 5.55 23.82
CA SER A 167 7.31 5.27 23.53
C SER A 167 7.13 4.82 22.09
N GLY A 168 6.09 4.04 21.83
CA GLY A 168 5.55 3.78 20.51
C GLY A 168 4.64 4.93 20.00
N PRO A 169 4.03 4.79 18.82
CA PRO A 169 3.02 5.71 18.32
C PRO A 169 1.82 5.80 19.26
N GLU A 170 1.17 6.96 19.34
CA GLU A 170 -0.05 7.19 20.12
C GLU A 170 0.11 6.88 21.63
N ASP A 171 1.31 7.13 22.19
CA ASP A 171 1.70 6.88 23.58
C ASP A 171 1.69 5.39 23.99
N GLU A 172 1.67 4.48 23.01
CA GLU A 172 1.75 3.04 23.23
C GLU A 172 3.10 2.59 23.79
N PRO A 173 3.17 1.45 24.50
CA PRO A 173 4.44 0.88 24.97
C PRO A 173 5.40 0.55 23.82
N THR A 174 6.68 0.49 24.10
CA THR A 174 7.73 -0.03 23.20
C THR A 174 8.38 -1.28 23.76
N THR A 175 9.04 -2.09 22.92
CA THR A 175 9.73 -3.32 23.33
C THR A 175 11.23 -3.19 23.12
N GLU A 176 12.01 -3.04 24.18
CA GLU A 176 13.48 -3.00 24.07
C GLU A 176 14.09 -4.41 24.05
N ASN A 177 13.57 -5.32 24.88
CA ASN A 177 14.10 -6.68 25.01
C ASN A 177 14.01 -7.48 23.69
N LEU A 178 12.97 -7.27 22.90
CA LEU A 178 12.79 -7.95 21.63
C LEU A 178 13.89 -7.60 20.62
N SER A 179 14.29 -6.33 20.52
CA SER A 179 15.43 -5.90 19.70
C SER A 179 16.73 -6.55 20.17
N GLN A 180 16.96 -6.61 21.47
CA GLN A 180 18.16 -7.26 22.02
C GLN A 180 18.15 -8.76 21.75
N SER A 181 16.99 -9.40 21.86
CA SER A 181 16.82 -10.83 21.55
C SER A 181 17.23 -11.15 20.10
N LEU A 182 16.84 -10.31 19.12
CA LEU A 182 17.26 -10.48 17.73
C LEU A 182 18.78 -10.35 17.56
N ARG A 183 19.38 -9.34 18.20
CA ARG A 183 20.85 -9.16 18.16
C ARG A 183 21.59 -10.34 18.77
N ASN A 184 21.06 -10.93 19.84
CA ASN A 184 21.63 -12.13 20.46
C ASN A 184 21.58 -13.37 19.56
N LEU A 185 20.61 -13.40 18.61
CA LEU A 185 20.51 -14.43 17.58
C LEU A 185 21.38 -14.14 16.33
N GLY A 186 22.17 -13.07 16.35
CA GLY A 186 23.03 -12.66 15.22
C GLY A 186 22.33 -11.88 14.12
N ILE A 187 21.11 -11.38 14.37
CA ILE A 187 20.37 -10.56 13.41
C ILE A 187 20.76 -9.08 13.58
N GLU A 188 21.25 -8.49 12.51
CA GLU A 188 21.65 -7.09 12.50
C GLU A 188 20.44 -6.16 12.46
N THR A 189 20.45 -5.14 13.32
CA THR A 189 19.42 -4.10 13.39
C THR A 189 20.02 -2.73 13.15
N PHE A 190 19.23 -1.80 12.62
CA PHE A 190 19.61 -0.41 12.43
C PHE A 190 18.44 0.52 12.73
N ARG A 191 18.74 1.83 12.91
CA ARG A 191 17.72 2.82 13.28
C ARG A 191 17.11 3.46 12.04
N LEU A 192 15.79 3.49 11.99
CA LEU A 192 15.02 4.28 11.03
C LEU A 192 14.14 5.30 11.74
N LYS A 193 13.74 6.31 11.00
CA LYS A 193 12.87 7.39 11.50
C LYS A 193 11.69 7.56 10.56
N THR A 194 10.51 7.76 11.14
CA THR A 194 9.32 8.24 10.44
C THR A 194 8.68 9.37 11.24
N GLY A 195 7.51 9.85 10.84
CA GLY A 195 6.79 10.89 11.56
C GLY A 195 5.36 11.03 11.08
N THR A 196 4.56 11.71 11.87
CA THR A 196 3.15 12.00 11.57
C THR A 196 2.90 13.49 11.72
N PRO A 197 2.02 14.13 10.92
CA PRO A 197 1.60 15.52 11.11
C PRO A 197 0.58 15.67 12.22
N ALA A 198 0.28 16.91 12.55
CA ALA A 198 -0.74 17.27 13.52
C ALA A 198 -2.16 16.87 13.04
N ARG A 199 -3.07 16.73 14.01
CA ARG A 199 -4.51 16.68 13.81
C ARG A 199 -5.12 17.94 14.37
N VAL A 200 -6.02 18.53 13.61
CA VAL A 200 -6.75 19.74 14.02
C VAL A 200 -8.24 19.44 14.08
N ARG A 201 -8.96 20.16 14.94
CA ARG A 201 -10.41 20.05 15.03
C ARG A 201 -11.07 20.53 13.74
N THR A 202 -11.86 19.70 13.11
CA THR A 202 -12.51 19.97 11.82
C THR A 202 -13.37 21.24 11.88
N ALA A 203 -14.17 21.39 12.96
CA ALA A 203 -15.04 22.54 13.18
C ALA A 203 -14.26 23.87 13.33
N SER A 204 -12.95 23.84 13.55
CA SER A 204 -12.11 25.04 13.68
C SER A 204 -11.43 25.48 12.37
N ILE A 205 -11.68 24.78 11.26
CA ILE A 205 -11.10 25.06 9.95
C ILE A 205 -12.01 26.00 9.16
N ASP A 206 -11.43 27.04 8.58
CA ASP A 206 -12.12 27.91 7.60
C ASP A 206 -11.92 27.35 6.18
N PHE A 207 -12.78 26.43 5.79
CA PHE A 207 -12.70 25.78 4.48
C PHE A 207 -12.91 26.72 3.29
N SER A 208 -13.47 27.94 3.51
CA SER A 208 -13.65 28.93 2.44
C SER A 208 -12.33 29.41 1.81
N LYS A 209 -11.22 29.23 2.53
CA LYS A 209 -9.86 29.59 2.11
C LYS A 209 -9.09 28.42 1.50
N THR A 210 -9.74 27.29 1.26
CA THR A 210 -9.14 26.07 0.76
C THR A 210 -9.77 25.63 -0.54
N ALA A 211 -9.09 24.79 -1.32
CA ALA A 211 -9.61 24.25 -2.56
C ALA A 211 -10.20 22.84 -2.35
N VAL A 212 -11.45 22.68 -2.75
CA VAL A 212 -12.19 21.41 -2.66
C VAL A 212 -11.54 20.33 -3.52
N GLN A 213 -11.40 19.14 -2.96
CA GLN A 213 -10.90 17.93 -3.63
C GLN A 213 -11.95 16.82 -3.55
N PRO A 214 -12.89 16.75 -4.52
CA PRO A 214 -13.95 15.75 -4.51
C PRO A 214 -13.42 14.35 -4.86
N GLY A 215 -14.24 13.35 -4.56
CA GLY A 215 -14.05 11.98 -5.00
C GLY A 215 -14.39 11.77 -6.47
N THR A 216 -14.77 10.53 -6.83
CA THR A 216 -15.21 10.15 -8.17
C THR A 216 -16.63 9.59 -8.14
N ASP A 217 -17.37 9.78 -9.22
CA ASP A 217 -18.68 9.18 -9.49
C ASP A 217 -18.58 7.83 -10.23
N GLU A 218 -17.39 7.47 -10.71
CA GLU A 218 -17.16 6.17 -11.34
C GLU A 218 -17.17 5.05 -10.30
N PHE A 219 -17.78 3.91 -10.66
CA PHE A 219 -17.64 2.67 -9.89
C PHE A 219 -16.20 2.15 -10.01
N ILE A 220 -15.41 2.36 -8.97
CA ILE A 220 -14.03 1.86 -8.85
C ILE A 220 -13.80 1.35 -7.44
N CYS A 221 -13.14 0.21 -7.31
CA CYS A 221 -12.85 -0.43 -6.03
C CYS A 221 -11.52 -1.19 -6.09
N PHE A 222 -11.03 -1.62 -4.95
CA PHE A 222 -9.85 -2.48 -4.87
C PHE A 222 -10.18 -3.96 -5.05
N SER A 223 -11.27 -4.41 -4.45
CA SER A 223 -11.60 -5.83 -4.42
C SER A 223 -12.58 -6.22 -5.53
N GLU A 224 -12.32 -7.36 -6.15
CA GLU A 224 -13.26 -8.02 -7.09
C GLU A 224 -14.51 -8.58 -6.38
N ASP A 225 -14.51 -8.64 -5.04
CA ASP A 225 -15.67 -9.02 -4.25
C ASP A 225 -16.59 -7.83 -3.90
N THR A 226 -16.13 -6.59 -4.10
CA THR A 226 -16.92 -5.38 -3.83
C THR A 226 -18.03 -5.21 -4.86
N LYS A 227 -19.27 -5.17 -4.40
CA LYS A 227 -20.47 -5.03 -5.25
C LYS A 227 -20.96 -3.59 -5.36
N GLU A 228 -20.75 -2.82 -4.31
CA GLU A 228 -21.25 -1.46 -4.16
C GLU A 228 -20.17 -0.59 -3.52
N ILE A 229 -20.10 0.65 -3.92
CA ILE A 229 -19.24 1.66 -3.29
C ILE A 229 -20.10 2.80 -2.75
N ARG A 230 -19.54 3.58 -1.84
CA ARG A 230 -20.19 4.77 -1.32
C ARG A 230 -20.58 5.71 -2.46
N PRO A 231 -21.88 6.11 -2.59
CA PRO A 231 -22.34 7.04 -3.62
C PRO A 231 -21.57 8.37 -3.60
N PHE A 232 -21.37 8.98 -4.76
CA PHE A 232 -20.56 10.19 -4.90
C PHE A 232 -21.04 11.35 -4.01
N ASP A 233 -22.34 11.55 -3.89
CA ASP A 233 -22.98 12.58 -3.07
C ASP A 233 -22.85 12.33 -1.55
N GLN A 234 -22.48 11.12 -1.16
CA GLN A 234 -22.20 10.73 0.23
C GLN A 234 -20.70 10.64 0.54
N GLN A 235 -19.85 10.80 -0.46
CA GLN A 235 -18.40 10.78 -0.23
C GLN A 235 -17.94 12.05 0.48
N ALA A 236 -17.07 11.85 1.47
CA ALA A 236 -16.40 12.95 2.13
C ALA A 236 -15.51 13.73 1.15
N VAL A 237 -15.31 15.01 1.45
CA VAL A 237 -14.48 15.90 0.64
C VAL A 237 -13.16 16.13 1.38
N CYS A 238 -12.05 16.01 0.66
CA CYS A 238 -10.75 16.50 1.11
C CYS A 238 -10.54 17.93 0.62
N TYR A 239 -9.61 18.64 1.25
CA TYR A 239 -9.32 20.03 0.88
C TYR A 239 -7.83 20.22 0.69
N LEU A 240 -7.48 21.20 -0.13
CA LEU A 240 -6.10 21.56 -0.43
C LEU A 240 -5.83 23.00 0.00
N THR A 241 -4.77 23.18 0.76
CA THR A 241 -4.17 24.47 1.10
C THR A 241 -2.67 24.45 0.81
N TYR A 242 -1.97 25.53 1.11
CA TYR A 242 -0.55 25.66 0.80
C TYR A 242 0.21 26.35 1.93
N THR A 243 1.49 26.04 2.05
CA THR A 243 2.39 26.85 2.88
C THR A 243 2.51 28.25 2.29
N THR A 244 2.82 29.22 3.15
CA THR A 244 3.02 30.63 2.81
C THR A 244 4.47 31.04 3.09
N ALA A 245 4.88 32.23 2.62
CA ALA A 245 6.18 32.81 2.99
C ALA A 245 6.34 32.89 4.52
N LYS A 246 5.28 33.30 5.24
CA LYS A 246 5.26 33.33 6.71
C LYS A 246 5.51 31.94 7.31
N THR A 247 4.91 30.89 6.73
CA THR A 247 5.16 29.51 7.16
C THR A 247 6.65 29.15 7.01
N HIS A 248 7.24 29.48 5.86
CA HIS A 248 8.65 29.22 5.58
C HIS A 248 9.58 29.98 6.53
N ASP A 249 9.29 31.26 6.84
CA ASP A 249 10.06 32.07 7.77
C ASP A 249 10.03 31.50 9.19
N ILE A 250 8.86 31.06 9.67
CA ILE A 250 8.71 30.40 10.98
C ILE A 250 9.56 29.14 11.05
N ILE A 251 9.49 28.27 10.03
CA ILE A 251 10.23 27.01 10.01
C ILE A 251 11.73 27.28 9.95
N ASN A 252 12.19 28.15 9.04
CA ASN A 252 13.61 28.43 8.83
C ASN A 252 14.25 29.05 10.08
N SER A 253 13.53 29.94 10.75
CA SER A 253 14.01 30.59 11.99
C SER A 253 14.13 29.62 13.16
N ASN A 254 13.43 28.48 13.12
CA ASN A 254 13.37 27.49 14.18
C ASN A 254 14.03 26.15 13.83
N LEU A 255 14.71 26.01 12.67
CA LEU A 255 15.27 24.74 12.22
C LEU A 255 16.09 24.02 13.30
N LYS A 256 16.94 24.74 14.02
CA LYS A 256 17.77 24.17 15.09
C LYS A 256 16.98 23.68 16.32
N ARG A 257 15.71 24.06 16.44
CA ARG A 257 14.79 23.58 17.49
C ARG A 257 14.07 22.29 17.11
N SER A 258 14.10 21.90 15.83
CA SER A 258 13.56 20.60 15.36
C SER A 258 14.45 19.45 15.83
N ALA A 259 13.86 18.33 16.23
CA ALA A 259 14.60 17.13 16.59
C ALA A 259 15.51 16.66 15.43
N MET A 260 15.07 16.85 14.18
CA MET A 260 15.84 16.50 12.97
C MET A 260 17.15 17.28 12.84
N TYR A 261 17.17 18.56 13.21
CA TYR A 261 18.30 19.46 12.97
C TYR A 261 19.07 19.82 14.26
N SER A 262 18.64 19.30 15.41
CA SER A 262 19.34 19.46 16.69
C SER A 262 20.43 18.41 16.93
N GLY A 263 20.54 17.39 16.07
CA GLY A 263 21.44 16.25 16.27
C GLY A 263 20.90 15.17 17.21
N LEU A 264 19.64 15.27 17.63
CA LEU A 264 18.98 14.29 18.50
C LEU A 264 18.62 13.01 17.73
N VAL A 265 18.22 13.14 16.47
CA VAL A 265 17.83 12.03 15.59
C VAL A 265 19.08 11.27 15.15
N LYS A 266 19.08 9.96 15.37
CA LYS A 266 20.13 9.02 14.93
C LYS A 266 19.73 8.26 13.67
N GLY A 267 18.42 8.02 13.50
CA GLY A 267 17.87 7.25 12.39
C GLY A 267 17.72 8.07 11.10
N VAL A 268 17.75 7.39 9.98
CA VAL A 268 17.53 8.00 8.67
C VAL A 268 16.04 8.13 8.40
N GLY A 269 15.59 9.31 7.98
CA GLY A 269 14.20 9.59 7.63
C GLY A 269 13.84 9.25 6.18
N PRO A 270 12.55 9.10 5.85
CA PRO A 270 12.10 8.72 4.53
C PRO A 270 12.31 9.85 3.51
N ARG A 271 12.89 9.52 2.36
CA ARG A 271 13.12 10.45 1.25
C ARG A 271 11.81 10.94 0.61
N TYR A 272 10.80 10.09 0.54
CA TYR A 272 9.56 10.32 -0.19
C TYR A 272 8.35 10.66 0.70
N CYS A 273 8.57 10.80 2.01
CA CYS A 273 7.64 11.39 2.97
C CYS A 273 8.43 12.26 3.95
N PRO A 274 9.17 13.26 3.43
CA PRO A 274 10.01 14.11 4.28
C PRO A 274 9.14 14.96 5.19
N SER A 275 9.70 15.37 6.32
CA SER A 275 9.09 16.40 7.16
C SER A 275 8.99 17.73 6.38
N ILE A 276 8.17 18.65 6.86
CA ILE A 276 8.05 19.96 6.19
C ILE A 276 9.38 20.72 6.22
N GLU A 277 10.16 20.57 7.30
CA GLU A 277 11.50 21.15 7.42
C GLU A 277 12.43 20.62 6.32
N ASP A 278 12.41 19.29 6.09
CA ASP A 278 13.21 18.66 5.03
C ASP A 278 12.79 19.12 3.64
N LYS A 279 11.49 19.36 3.41
CA LYS A 279 10.99 19.89 2.14
C LYS A 279 11.54 21.29 1.86
N LEU A 280 11.55 22.16 2.88
CA LEU A 280 12.04 23.52 2.73
C LEU A 280 13.56 23.57 2.50
N VAL A 281 14.32 22.68 3.13
CA VAL A 281 15.77 22.58 2.92
C VAL A 281 16.11 22.00 1.55
N ARG A 282 15.43 20.91 1.15
CA ARG A 282 15.73 20.19 -0.11
C ARG A 282 15.15 20.86 -1.35
N PHE A 283 14.05 21.60 -1.22
CA PHE A 283 13.32 22.25 -2.30
C PHE A 283 13.12 23.74 -1.99
N ALA A 284 14.22 24.40 -1.63
CA ALA A 284 14.21 25.81 -1.24
C ALA A 284 13.76 26.77 -2.37
N ASP A 285 13.81 26.32 -3.62
CA ASP A 285 13.33 27.01 -4.82
C ASP A 285 11.80 27.04 -4.96
N LYS A 286 11.08 26.23 -4.18
CA LYS A 286 9.63 26.18 -4.22
C LYS A 286 9.00 27.27 -3.36
N GLU A 287 8.19 28.13 -3.98
CA GLU A 287 7.48 29.21 -3.29
C GLU A 287 6.46 28.69 -2.27
N ARG A 288 5.88 27.49 -2.49
CA ARG A 288 4.89 26.89 -1.63
C ARG A 288 4.84 25.37 -1.77
N HIS A 289 4.40 24.70 -0.71
CA HIS A 289 4.15 23.25 -0.68
C HIS A 289 2.66 22.98 -0.47
N GLN A 290 2.17 21.92 -1.12
CA GLN A 290 0.79 21.46 -0.98
C GLN A 290 0.57 20.79 0.38
N ILE A 291 -0.54 21.14 1.02
CA ILE A 291 -1.02 20.57 2.28
C ILE A 291 -2.46 20.13 2.06
N PHE A 292 -2.74 18.85 2.28
CA PHE A 292 -4.08 18.32 2.18
C PHE A 292 -4.71 18.22 3.57
N LEU A 293 -5.96 18.61 3.66
CA LEU A 293 -6.80 18.47 4.85
C LEU A 293 -7.74 17.31 4.59
N GLU A 294 -7.57 16.23 5.34
CA GLU A 294 -8.20 14.94 5.06
C GLU A 294 -8.97 14.46 6.30
N PRO A 295 -10.26 14.07 6.15
CA PRO A 295 -11.03 13.54 7.25
C PRO A 295 -10.48 12.19 7.71
N GLU A 296 -10.45 11.95 9.01
CA GLU A 296 -9.98 10.69 9.58
C GLU A 296 -11.10 9.68 9.84
N SER A 297 -12.29 10.15 10.15
CA SER A 297 -13.50 9.35 10.42
C SER A 297 -14.74 10.25 10.41
N GLU A 298 -15.91 9.68 10.12
CA GLU A 298 -17.20 10.36 10.29
C GLU A 298 -17.57 10.56 11.78
N SER A 299 -16.99 9.73 12.64
CA SER A 299 -17.25 9.77 14.09
C SER A 299 -16.26 10.66 14.85
N LEU A 300 -15.30 11.26 14.19
CA LEU A 300 -14.29 12.12 14.80
C LEU A 300 -14.34 13.54 14.24
N ASP A 301 -14.28 14.53 15.13
CA ASP A 301 -14.11 15.94 14.74
C ASP A 301 -12.62 16.28 14.54
N THR A 302 -11.90 15.41 13.81
CA THR A 302 -10.46 15.58 13.53
C THR A 302 -10.15 15.50 12.05
N THR A 303 -9.28 16.43 11.61
CA THR A 303 -8.74 16.50 10.25
C THR A 303 -7.22 16.30 10.29
N TYR A 304 -6.74 15.40 9.45
CA TYR A 304 -5.32 15.10 9.26
C TYR A 304 -4.68 16.14 8.33
N VAL A 305 -3.55 16.74 8.75
CA VAL A 305 -2.86 17.78 8.00
C VAL A 305 -1.75 17.16 7.14
N GLN A 306 -2.14 16.49 6.06
CA GLN A 306 -1.25 15.71 5.20
C GLN A 306 -0.20 16.57 4.51
N GLY A 307 1.05 16.16 4.60
CA GLY A 307 2.19 16.86 4.00
C GLY A 307 2.88 17.83 4.94
N PHE A 308 2.39 17.97 6.18
CA PHE A 308 2.89 18.90 7.20
C PHE A 308 3.51 18.17 8.42
N SER A 309 4.06 16.98 8.20
CA SER A 309 4.79 16.23 9.23
C SER A 309 6.00 17.04 9.73
N THR A 310 6.20 17.10 11.04
CA THR A 310 7.29 17.87 11.67
C THR A 310 7.69 17.26 13.00
N SER A 311 8.91 17.58 13.45
CA SER A 311 9.41 17.33 14.81
C SER A 311 9.76 18.60 15.57
N MET A 312 9.18 19.73 15.18
CA MET A 312 9.32 21.02 15.88
C MET A 312 8.67 20.97 17.27
N PRO A 313 9.10 21.82 18.21
CA PRO A 313 8.43 21.97 19.50
C PRO A 313 7.01 22.51 19.34
N TYR A 314 6.16 22.27 20.32
CA TYR A 314 4.71 22.56 20.26
C TYR A 314 4.38 24.02 19.93
N ASP A 315 5.09 24.99 20.54
CA ASP A 315 4.91 26.42 20.27
C ASP A 315 5.20 26.80 18.81
N VAL A 316 6.19 26.14 18.21
CA VAL A 316 6.51 26.34 16.79
C VAL A 316 5.46 25.67 15.90
N GLN A 317 4.99 24.48 16.26
CA GLN A 317 3.93 23.78 15.51
C GLN A 317 2.64 24.62 15.47
N GLU A 318 2.24 25.25 16.59
CA GLU A 318 1.11 26.17 16.64
C GLU A 318 1.30 27.34 15.65
N ALA A 319 2.43 28.02 15.74
CA ALA A 319 2.73 29.14 14.84
C ALA A 319 2.75 28.72 13.36
N MET A 320 3.29 27.53 13.06
CA MET A 320 3.32 26.97 11.71
C MET A 320 1.91 26.69 11.18
N LEU A 321 1.07 26.00 11.96
CA LEU A 321 -0.31 25.67 11.58
C LEU A 321 -1.15 26.93 11.39
N HIS A 322 -1.06 27.90 12.30
CA HIS A 322 -1.77 29.17 12.20
C HIS A 322 -1.26 30.11 11.08
N SER A 323 -0.19 29.73 10.39
CA SER A 323 0.28 30.42 9.18
C SER A 323 -0.30 29.89 7.88
N LEU A 324 -1.05 28.76 7.93
CA LEU A 324 -1.66 28.15 6.75
C LEU A 324 -3.05 28.75 6.49
N PRO A 325 -3.39 29.08 5.22
CA PRO A 325 -4.73 29.55 4.87
C PRO A 325 -5.81 28.52 5.27
N GLY A 326 -6.81 28.98 6.01
CA GLY A 326 -7.89 28.18 6.55
C GLY A 326 -7.62 27.57 7.93
N LEU A 327 -6.39 27.65 8.43
CA LEU A 327 -6.00 27.11 9.74
C LEU A 327 -5.56 28.22 10.73
N GLU A 328 -5.80 29.50 10.43
CA GLU A 328 -5.31 30.62 11.22
C GLU A 328 -5.79 30.60 12.68
N ASN A 329 -6.95 29.99 12.93
CA ASN A 329 -7.55 29.86 14.25
C ASN A 329 -7.86 28.41 14.61
N CYS A 330 -7.20 27.44 13.99
CA CYS A 330 -7.49 26.03 14.24
C CYS A 330 -7.11 25.61 15.65
N THR A 331 -7.87 24.67 16.19
CA THR A 331 -7.57 24.00 17.45
C THR A 331 -6.79 22.71 17.14
N ILE A 332 -5.62 22.56 17.76
CA ILE A 332 -4.78 21.37 17.59
C ILE A 332 -5.29 20.29 18.58
N GLU A 333 -5.69 19.14 18.05
CA GLU A 333 -6.12 17.99 18.87
C GLU A 333 -4.95 17.06 19.18
N LYS A 334 -4.03 16.88 18.22
CA LYS A 334 -2.79 16.13 18.41
C LYS A 334 -1.64 16.83 17.68
N TYR A 335 -0.52 16.98 18.37
CA TYR A 335 0.70 17.52 17.77
C TYR A 335 1.40 16.49 16.89
N ALA A 336 2.17 17.00 15.92
CA ALA A 336 3.06 16.20 15.11
C ALA A 336 4.26 15.71 15.94
N TYR A 337 4.80 14.57 15.57
CA TYR A 337 6.03 14.03 16.15
C TYR A 337 6.83 13.21 15.14
N ALA A 338 8.11 13.06 15.41
CA ALA A 338 8.93 12.04 14.78
C ALA A 338 9.06 10.82 15.69
N ILE A 339 9.27 9.65 15.11
CA ILE A 339 9.53 8.42 15.84
C ILE A 339 10.71 7.68 15.21
N GLU A 340 11.65 7.28 16.04
CA GLU A 340 12.75 6.37 15.69
C GLU A 340 12.45 4.97 16.21
N TYR A 341 12.88 3.96 15.48
CA TYR A 341 12.65 2.57 15.84
C TYR A 341 13.74 1.66 15.25
N ASP A 342 13.90 0.46 15.82
CA ASP A 342 14.80 -0.55 15.26
C ASP A 342 14.12 -1.30 14.12
N ALA A 343 14.85 -1.44 13.02
CA ALA A 343 14.52 -2.28 11.88
C ALA A 343 15.65 -3.29 11.65
N ILE A 344 15.38 -4.36 10.93
CA ILE A 344 16.40 -5.31 10.48
C ILE A 344 16.88 -4.95 9.08
N ASP A 345 18.13 -5.31 8.76
CA ASP A 345 18.60 -5.21 7.39
C ASP A 345 17.89 -6.30 6.54
N PRO A 346 17.07 -5.91 5.55
CA PRO A 346 16.32 -6.85 4.73
C PRO A 346 17.20 -7.72 3.84
N LEU A 347 18.49 -7.39 3.63
CA LEU A 347 19.46 -8.27 2.99
C LEU A 347 19.65 -9.60 3.75
N GLN A 348 19.25 -9.67 5.02
CA GLN A 348 19.23 -10.89 5.81
C GLN A 348 18.02 -11.79 5.54
N CYS A 349 17.09 -11.37 4.67
CA CYS A 349 15.93 -12.14 4.27
C CYS A 349 16.13 -12.81 2.90
N LYS A 350 15.51 -13.97 2.75
CA LYS A 350 15.30 -14.65 1.47
C LYS A 350 14.14 -13.99 0.70
N PRO A 351 13.94 -14.28 -0.60
CA PRO A 351 12.77 -13.82 -1.36
C PRO A 351 11.42 -14.24 -0.75
N THR A 352 11.40 -15.27 0.09
CA THR A 352 10.24 -15.72 0.87
C THR A 352 9.97 -14.87 2.11
N LEU A 353 10.80 -13.87 2.40
CA LEU A 353 10.86 -13.10 3.64
C LEU A 353 11.30 -13.91 4.87
N GLU A 354 11.74 -15.15 4.69
CA GLU A 354 12.39 -15.94 5.73
C GLU A 354 13.81 -15.42 5.99
N ASN A 355 14.21 -15.37 7.25
CA ASN A 355 15.57 -15.00 7.63
C ASN A 355 16.59 -16.04 7.12
N LYS A 356 17.77 -15.59 6.68
CA LYS A 356 18.84 -16.45 6.15
C LYS A 356 19.58 -17.23 7.24
N ILE A 357 19.57 -16.72 8.49
CA ILE A 357 20.34 -17.29 9.61
C ILE A 357 19.45 -18.18 10.48
N ILE A 358 18.22 -17.74 10.74
CA ILE A 358 17.28 -18.44 11.62
C ILE A 358 16.14 -19.02 10.78
N GLU A 359 16.12 -20.34 10.70
CA GLU A 359 15.09 -21.07 9.94
C GLU A 359 13.70 -20.90 10.57
N ASN A 360 12.66 -20.73 9.72
CA ASN A 360 11.26 -20.49 10.08
C ASN A 360 11.01 -19.17 10.82
N LEU A 361 11.96 -18.23 10.82
CA LEU A 361 11.74 -16.84 11.20
C LEU A 361 11.45 -16.01 9.96
N TYR A 362 10.29 -15.37 9.93
CA TYR A 362 9.88 -14.44 8.88
C TYR A 362 9.74 -13.04 9.43
N THR A 363 9.98 -12.03 8.60
CA THR A 363 9.79 -10.63 8.96
C THR A 363 9.03 -9.91 7.86
N ALA A 364 8.10 -9.01 8.23
CA ALA A 364 7.26 -8.32 7.28
C ALA A 364 6.88 -6.91 7.75
N GLY A 365 6.82 -5.97 6.82
CA GLY A 365 6.42 -4.59 7.07
C GLY A 365 7.58 -3.68 7.46
N GLN A 366 7.32 -2.72 8.34
CA GLN A 366 8.30 -1.69 8.70
C GLN A 366 9.57 -2.25 9.35
N ILE A 367 9.50 -3.39 10.00
CA ILE A 367 10.69 -4.08 10.53
C ILE A 367 11.73 -4.35 9.42
N ASN A 368 11.30 -4.54 8.17
CA ASN A 368 12.16 -4.70 6.99
C ASN A 368 12.56 -3.36 6.35
N GLY A 369 12.32 -2.25 7.01
CA GLY A 369 12.68 -0.92 6.53
C GLY A 369 11.71 -0.31 5.52
N THR A 370 10.52 -0.86 5.30
CA THR A 370 9.50 -0.23 4.44
C THR A 370 8.69 0.83 5.18
N SER A 371 8.06 1.75 4.44
CA SER A 371 7.17 2.76 5.01
C SER A 371 5.87 2.83 4.22
N GLY A 372 4.78 2.29 4.79
CA GLY A 372 3.44 2.33 4.22
C GLY A 372 2.63 1.10 4.59
N TYR A 373 1.32 1.29 4.67
CA TYR A 373 0.36 0.24 5.04
C TYR A 373 0.31 -0.88 4.00
N GLU A 374 0.35 -0.51 2.73
CA GLU A 374 0.24 -1.43 1.60
C GLU A 374 1.50 -2.29 1.47
N GLU A 375 2.67 -1.69 1.65
CA GLU A 375 3.95 -2.41 1.67
C GLU A 375 3.99 -3.42 2.84
N ALA A 376 3.45 -3.04 3.99
CA ALA A 376 3.39 -3.90 5.16
C ALA A 376 2.40 -5.07 4.95
N ALA A 377 1.19 -4.78 4.47
CA ALA A 377 0.17 -5.78 4.19
C ALA A 377 0.65 -6.82 3.17
N ALA A 378 1.26 -6.36 2.06
CA ALA A 378 1.79 -7.24 1.03
C ALA A 378 2.88 -8.19 1.56
N GLN A 379 3.83 -7.66 2.34
CA GLN A 379 4.86 -8.49 2.96
C GLN A 379 4.26 -9.48 3.97
N GLY A 380 3.30 -9.04 4.78
CA GLY A 380 2.61 -9.90 5.74
C GLY A 380 1.91 -11.07 5.06
N LEU A 381 1.16 -10.81 3.99
CA LEU A 381 0.50 -11.83 3.19
C LEU A 381 1.50 -12.84 2.61
N MET A 382 2.59 -12.35 1.98
CA MET A 382 3.62 -13.22 1.39
C MET A 382 4.36 -14.04 2.44
N ALA A 383 4.69 -13.45 3.60
CA ALA A 383 5.32 -14.15 4.72
C ALA A 383 4.40 -15.26 5.26
N GLY A 384 3.10 -14.96 5.43
CA GLY A 384 2.10 -15.93 5.86
C GLY A 384 1.97 -17.11 4.89
N ILE A 385 1.81 -16.83 3.60
CA ILE A 385 1.74 -17.86 2.54
C ILE A 385 3.00 -18.73 2.57
N ASN A 386 4.18 -18.14 2.58
CA ASN A 386 5.43 -18.88 2.49
C ASN A 386 5.77 -19.65 3.77
N ALA A 387 5.39 -19.13 4.94
CA ALA A 387 5.51 -19.89 6.18
C ALA A 387 4.67 -21.16 6.15
N VAL A 388 3.41 -21.06 5.71
CA VAL A 388 2.52 -22.23 5.58
C VAL A 388 3.02 -23.21 4.53
N ARG A 389 3.40 -22.73 3.33
CA ARG A 389 3.92 -23.61 2.26
C ARG A 389 5.14 -24.39 2.72
N LYS A 390 6.06 -23.75 3.45
CA LYS A 390 7.23 -24.42 4.03
C LYS A 390 6.83 -25.47 5.07
N LEU A 391 5.89 -25.16 5.97
CA LEU A 391 5.39 -26.12 6.96
C LEU A 391 4.69 -27.33 6.32
N ASP A 392 4.13 -27.14 5.13
CA ASP A 392 3.46 -28.18 4.33
C ASP A 392 4.39 -28.85 3.31
N HIS A 393 5.69 -28.53 3.34
CA HIS A 393 6.69 -29.06 2.40
C HIS A 393 6.35 -28.80 0.92
N LYS A 394 5.72 -27.64 0.64
CA LYS A 394 5.42 -27.15 -0.70
C LYS A 394 6.47 -26.14 -1.16
N GLU A 395 6.61 -26.00 -2.48
CA GLU A 395 7.46 -24.98 -3.08
C GLU A 395 7.04 -23.57 -2.66
N PRO A 396 7.97 -22.65 -2.40
CA PRO A 396 7.65 -21.29 -2.02
C PRO A 396 6.94 -20.55 -3.15
N LEU A 397 6.09 -19.59 -2.78
CA LEU A 397 5.55 -18.61 -3.72
C LEU A 397 6.50 -17.40 -3.77
N ILE A 398 7.15 -17.21 -4.90
CA ILE A 398 8.01 -16.06 -5.17
C ILE A 398 7.44 -15.34 -6.39
N LEU A 399 7.04 -14.08 -6.21
CA LEU A 399 6.58 -13.24 -7.30
C LEU A 399 7.76 -12.48 -7.90
N HIS A 400 7.88 -12.53 -9.22
CA HIS A 400 8.96 -11.86 -9.94
C HIS A 400 8.62 -10.39 -10.23
N ARG A 401 9.63 -9.60 -10.62
CA ARG A 401 9.51 -8.15 -10.87
C ARG A 401 8.60 -7.80 -12.06
N ASP A 402 8.39 -8.70 -12.95
CA ASP A 402 7.51 -8.59 -14.12
C ASP A 402 6.08 -9.10 -13.88
N GLU A 403 5.86 -9.78 -12.75
CA GLU A 403 4.56 -10.34 -12.36
C GLU A 403 3.79 -9.43 -11.39
N ALA A 404 4.49 -8.78 -10.46
CA ALA A 404 3.85 -7.98 -9.43
C ALA A 404 4.73 -6.85 -8.88
N TYR A 405 4.11 -5.73 -8.47
CA TYR A 405 4.79 -4.72 -7.65
C TYR A 405 5.22 -5.29 -6.28
N ILE A 406 4.49 -6.27 -5.75
CA ILE A 406 4.91 -7.04 -4.56
C ILE A 406 6.26 -7.71 -4.83
N GLY A 407 6.44 -8.31 -6.02
CA GLY A 407 7.71 -8.89 -6.46
C GLY A 407 8.82 -7.84 -6.58
N VAL A 408 8.54 -6.69 -7.22
CA VAL A 408 9.48 -5.56 -7.30
C VAL A 408 9.96 -5.12 -5.92
N MET A 409 9.03 -4.96 -4.96
CA MET A 409 9.35 -4.54 -3.60
C MET A 409 10.22 -5.56 -2.87
N ILE A 410 9.81 -6.82 -2.86
CA ILE A 410 10.54 -7.87 -2.14
C ILE A 410 11.93 -8.05 -2.73
N ASP A 411 12.05 -8.09 -4.07
CA ASP A 411 13.33 -8.20 -4.74
C ASP A 411 14.25 -7.02 -4.39
N ASP A 412 13.76 -5.77 -4.45
CA ASP A 412 14.54 -4.60 -4.03
C ASP A 412 15.04 -4.72 -2.59
N LEU A 413 14.20 -5.17 -1.66
CA LEU A 413 14.55 -5.33 -0.25
C LEU A 413 15.64 -6.37 -0.04
N VAL A 414 15.49 -7.57 -0.60
CA VAL A 414 16.37 -8.72 -0.30
C VAL A 414 17.65 -8.77 -1.12
N THR A 415 17.70 -7.99 -2.23
CA THR A 415 18.89 -7.93 -3.12
C THR A 415 19.68 -6.64 -3.03
N LYS A 416 18.99 -5.50 -2.85
CA LYS A 416 19.60 -4.16 -2.78
C LYS A 416 19.67 -3.63 -1.35
N GLY A 417 18.80 -4.13 -0.47
CA GLY A 417 18.63 -3.61 0.88
C GLY A 417 18.05 -2.20 0.90
N THR A 418 18.03 -1.58 2.08
CA THR A 418 17.65 -0.18 2.20
C THR A 418 18.44 0.51 3.31
N LYS A 419 18.90 1.73 3.05
CA LYS A 419 19.58 2.59 4.04
C LYS A 419 18.68 3.71 4.55
N GLU A 420 17.51 3.87 3.93
CA GLU A 420 16.47 4.83 4.28
C GLU A 420 15.11 4.14 4.20
N PRO A 421 14.05 4.60 4.87
CA PRO A 421 12.74 3.96 4.77
C PRO A 421 12.31 3.78 3.32
N TYR A 422 12.20 2.51 2.89
CA TYR A 422 11.83 2.14 1.53
C TYR A 422 10.38 2.54 1.26
N ARG A 423 10.14 3.15 0.11
CA ARG A 423 8.80 3.45 -0.38
C ARG A 423 8.65 2.95 -1.81
N LEU A 424 7.57 2.22 -2.04
CA LEU A 424 7.26 1.73 -3.37
C LEU A 424 6.74 2.87 -4.25
N LEU A 425 7.34 3.01 -5.42
CA LEU A 425 7.00 4.03 -6.43
C LEU A 425 6.89 3.36 -7.79
N THR A 426 6.10 3.96 -8.69
CA THR A 426 5.97 3.47 -10.07
C THR A 426 7.30 3.43 -10.83
N SER A 427 8.25 4.30 -10.46
CA SER A 427 9.59 4.35 -11.07
C SER A 427 10.49 3.16 -10.73
N ARG A 428 10.12 2.34 -9.73
CA ARG A 428 10.89 1.15 -9.37
C ARG A 428 10.62 -0.05 -10.26
N ALA A 429 9.47 -0.06 -10.96
CA ALA A 429 9.12 -1.11 -11.89
C ALA A 429 9.61 -0.80 -13.30
N GLU A 430 10.29 -1.76 -13.90
CA GLU A 430 10.78 -1.71 -15.27
C GLU A 430 9.64 -1.90 -16.28
N TYR A 431 8.65 -2.73 -15.95
CA TYR A 431 7.58 -3.19 -16.84
C TYR A 431 6.20 -2.65 -16.44
N ARG A 432 6.07 -1.32 -16.27
CA ARG A 432 4.82 -0.68 -15.75
C ARG A 432 3.56 -1.00 -16.54
N LEU A 433 3.67 -1.22 -17.84
CA LEU A 433 2.52 -1.59 -18.67
C LEU A 433 2.06 -3.03 -18.45
N LEU A 434 2.91 -3.89 -17.92
CA LEU A 434 2.53 -5.24 -17.49
C LEU A 434 1.88 -5.22 -16.10
N LEU A 435 2.31 -4.30 -15.22
CA LEU A 435 1.92 -4.21 -13.82
C LEU A 435 0.92 -3.07 -13.60
N ARG A 436 -0.29 -3.21 -14.17
CA ARG A 436 -1.31 -2.17 -14.07
C ARG A 436 -2.28 -2.43 -12.93
N HIS A 437 -2.95 -1.36 -12.52
CA HIS A 437 -4.05 -1.41 -11.54
C HIS A 437 -5.23 -2.27 -12.04
N ASP A 438 -5.54 -2.20 -13.31
CA ASP A 438 -6.68 -2.84 -13.95
C ASP A 438 -6.50 -4.34 -14.21
N ASN A 439 -5.27 -4.87 -14.15
CA ASN A 439 -4.96 -6.25 -14.51
C ASN A 439 -4.34 -7.09 -13.39
N ALA A 440 -4.41 -6.64 -12.14
CA ALA A 440 -3.80 -7.37 -11.01
C ALA A 440 -4.43 -8.78 -10.83
N ASP A 441 -5.73 -8.89 -11.03
CA ASP A 441 -6.46 -10.16 -11.00
C ASP A 441 -6.00 -11.11 -12.11
N ALA A 442 -5.81 -10.60 -13.32
CA ALA A 442 -5.30 -11.39 -14.46
C ALA A 442 -3.88 -11.94 -14.23
N ARG A 443 -3.08 -11.26 -13.40
CA ARG A 443 -1.71 -11.68 -13.09
C ARG A 443 -1.61 -12.65 -11.90
N LEU A 444 -2.48 -12.51 -10.89
CA LEU A 444 -2.24 -13.11 -9.59
C LEU A 444 -3.38 -13.97 -9.03
N SER A 445 -4.61 -13.95 -9.61
CA SER A 445 -5.72 -14.76 -9.07
C SER A 445 -5.47 -16.26 -9.17
N GLU A 446 -4.69 -16.70 -10.14
CA GLU A 446 -4.28 -18.10 -10.25
C GLU A 446 -3.40 -18.52 -9.07
N TYR A 447 -2.39 -17.72 -8.72
CA TYR A 447 -1.58 -17.94 -7.51
C TYR A 447 -2.43 -17.91 -6.23
N GLY A 448 -3.38 -16.96 -6.12
CA GLY A 448 -4.31 -16.89 -4.99
C GLY A 448 -5.15 -18.17 -4.83
N TYR A 449 -5.62 -18.73 -5.94
CA TYR A 449 -6.37 -19.99 -5.96
C TYR A 449 -5.49 -21.19 -5.62
N GLU A 450 -4.32 -21.33 -6.23
CA GLU A 450 -3.36 -22.41 -5.97
C GLU A 450 -2.87 -22.43 -4.51
N THR A 451 -2.76 -21.28 -3.89
CA THR A 451 -2.42 -21.18 -2.46
C THR A 451 -3.57 -21.62 -1.55
N GLY A 452 -4.81 -21.58 -2.02
CA GLY A 452 -6.02 -21.90 -1.25
C GLY A 452 -6.64 -20.69 -0.54
N LEU A 453 -6.22 -19.46 -0.85
CA LEU A 453 -6.77 -18.23 -0.25
C LEU A 453 -7.97 -17.67 -1.03
N ILE A 454 -8.14 -18.06 -2.27
CA ILE A 454 -9.30 -17.71 -3.11
C ILE A 454 -10.22 -18.92 -3.23
N SER A 455 -11.53 -18.69 -3.02
CA SER A 455 -12.54 -19.74 -3.13
C SER A 455 -12.81 -20.14 -4.59
N ASP A 456 -13.32 -21.37 -4.79
CA ASP A 456 -13.76 -21.89 -6.10
C ASP A 456 -14.73 -20.93 -6.79
N GLU A 457 -15.65 -20.35 -6.05
CA GLU A 457 -16.64 -19.42 -6.56
C GLU A 457 -16.00 -18.11 -7.08
N ARG A 458 -15.05 -17.55 -6.34
CA ARG A 458 -14.30 -16.35 -6.78
C ARG A 458 -13.43 -16.68 -8.01
N TYR A 459 -12.77 -17.81 -8.00
CA TYR A 459 -11.95 -18.25 -9.13
C TYR A 459 -12.78 -18.49 -10.40
N ALA A 460 -13.98 -19.08 -10.27
CA ALA A 460 -14.90 -19.23 -11.41
C ALA A 460 -15.33 -17.87 -12.00
N ARG A 461 -15.59 -16.87 -11.16
CA ARG A 461 -15.87 -15.48 -11.64
C ARG A 461 -14.67 -14.89 -12.39
N TYR A 462 -13.47 -15.09 -11.87
CA TYR A 462 -12.24 -14.69 -12.54
C TYR A 462 -12.09 -15.34 -13.91
N GLN A 463 -12.22 -16.66 -14.00
CA GLN A 463 -12.15 -17.40 -15.27
C GLN A 463 -13.17 -16.87 -16.29
N LYS A 464 -14.41 -16.62 -15.87
CA LYS A 464 -15.45 -16.06 -16.74
C LYS A 464 -15.10 -14.66 -17.23
N LYS A 465 -14.52 -13.83 -16.37
CA LYS A 465 -14.01 -12.48 -16.76
C LYS A 465 -12.93 -12.58 -17.83
N MET A 466 -11.94 -13.48 -17.65
CA MET A 466 -10.87 -13.69 -18.63
C MET A 466 -11.42 -14.18 -19.97
N GLN A 467 -12.35 -15.13 -19.96
CA GLN A 467 -13.03 -15.60 -21.15
C GLN A 467 -13.75 -14.45 -21.88
N ASN A 468 -14.49 -13.61 -21.17
CA ASN A 468 -15.20 -12.47 -21.76
C ASN A 468 -14.23 -11.46 -22.42
N ILE A 469 -13.05 -11.23 -21.81
CA ILE A 469 -12.01 -10.36 -22.38
C ILE A 469 -11.48 -10.96 -23.70
N GLU A 470 -11.15 -12.25 -23.73
CA GLU A 470 -10.65 -12.95 -24.93
C GLU A 470 -11.68 -12.97 -26.06
N GLU A 471 -12.94 -13.27 -25.73
CA GLU A 471 -14.05 -13.25 -26.68
C GLU A 471 -14.25 -11.86 -27.30
N MET A 472 -14.16 -10.81 -26.47
CA MET A 472 -14.31 -9.43 -26.94
C MET A 472 -13.15 -9.00 -27.83
N ILE A 473 -11.90 -9.31 -27.47
CA ILE A 473 -10.73 -9.02 -28.31
C ILE A 473 -10.88 -9.72 -29.68
N SER A 474 -11.25 -11.00 -29.66
CA SER A 474 -11.45 -11.80 -30.87
C SER A 474 -12.58 -11.24 -31.75
N TYR A 475 -13.69 -10.85 -31.13
CA TYR A 475 -14.80 -10.20 -31.84
C TYR A 475 -14.37 -8.90 -32.51
N LEU A 476 -13.73 -7.99 -31.79
CA LEU A 476 -13.27 -6.70 -32.33
C LEU A 476 -12.21 -6.87 -33.44
N ALA A 477 -11.41 -7.93 -33.39
CA ALA A 477 -10.48 -8.28 -34.47
C ALA A 477 -11.19 -8.80 -35.72
N SER A 478 -12.35 -9.45 -35.56
CA SER A 478 -13.16 -9.99 -36.68
C SER A 478 -14.06 -8.98 -37.39
N VAL A 479 -14.58 -7.97 -36.67
CA VAL A 479 -15.44 -6.94 -37.24
C VAL A 479 -14.64 -6.04 -38.17
N ARG A 480 -15.12 -5.90 -39.42
CA ARG A 480 -14.44 -5.13 -40.48
C ARG A 480 -15.22 -3.88 -40.81
N PHE A 481 -14.58 -2.73 -40.77
CA PHE A 481 -15.07 -1.47 -41.31
C PHE A 481 -14.39 -1.16 -42.64
N THR A 482 -15.15 -0.63 -43.58
CA THR A 482 -14.69 -0.31 -44.93
C THR A 482 -14.89 1.19 -45.22
N PRO A 483 -14.37 1.74 -46.33
CA PRO A 483 -14.64 3.11 -46.74
C PRO A 483 -16.12 3.44 -46.94
N LYS A 484 -16.98 2.42 -47.05
CA LYS A 484 -18.43 2.58 -47.19
C LYS A 484 -19.21 2.46 -45.88
N SER A 485 -18.52 2.12 -44.77
CA SER A 485 -19.16 1.94 -43.47
C SER A 485 -19.61 3.26 -42.85
N THR A 486 -20.74 3.23 -42.16
CA THR A 486 -21.32 4.39 -41.46
C THR A 486 -20.42 4.98 -40.38
N VAL A 487 -19.44 4.21 -39.87
CA VAL A 487 -18.42 4.65 -38.90
C VAL A 487 -17.59 5.84 -39.42
N ASN A 488 -17.51 6.05 -40.76
CA ASN A 488 -16.82 7.21 -41.32
C ASN A 488 -17.46 8.54 -40.89
N GLY A 489 -18.80 8.58 -40.72
CA GLY A 489 -19.46 9.75 -40.15
C GLY A 489 -19.08 10.04 -38.68
N LEU A 490 -18.70 9.04 -37.90
CA LEU A 490 -18.10 9.25 -36.57
C LEU A 490 -16.71 9.86 -36.70
N LEU A 491 -15.87 9.32 -37.60
CA LEU A 491 -14.50 9.82 -37.80
C LEU A 491 -14.48 11.29 -38.24
N GLU A 492 -15.38 11.68 -39.18
CA GLU A 492 -15.53 13.07 -39.61
C GLU A 492 -15.94 14.00 -38.46
N ARG A 493 -16.91 13.58 -37.62
CA ARG A 493 -17.32 14.37 -36.42
C ARG A 493 -16.20 14.55 -35.42
N LEU A 494 -15.28 13.59 -35.30
CA LEU A 494 -14.12 13.65 -34.42
C LEU A 494 -12.90 14.37 -35.05
N GLY A 495 -13.04 14.83 -36.33
CA GLY A 495 -11.93 15.44 -37.07
C GLY A 495 -10.81 14.47 -37.44
N LEU A 496 -11.14 13.18 -37.55
CA LEU A 496 -10.20 12.12 -37.91
C LEU A 496 -10.32 11.74 -39.37
N ASP A 497 -9.23 11.24 -39.96
CA ASP A 497 -9.23 10.74 -41.33
C ASP A 497 -10.20 9.57 -41.49
N VAL A 498 -11.06 9.66 -42.53
CA VAL A 498 -11.94 8.58 -42.94
C VAL A 498 -11.14 7.36 -43.42
N LEU A 499 -11.80 6.21 -43.42
CA LEU A 499 -11.18 4.97 -43.86
C LEU A 499 -10.93 5.00 -45.39
N LYS A 500 -9.69 4.70 -45.78
CA LYS A 500 -9.29 4.55 -47.21
C LYS A 500 -9.28 3.08 -47.64
N GLU A 501 -9.16 2.18 -46.65
CA GLU A 501 -9.14 0.72 -46.83
C GLU A 501 -9.94 0.04 -45.71
N GLY A 502 -10.15 -1.27 -45.82
CA GLY A 502 -10.85 -2.06 -44.83
C GLY A 502 -9.95 -2.38 -43.66
N ILE A 503 -10.36 -1.98 -42.44
CA ILE A 503 -9.63 -2.27 -41.20
C ILE A 503 -10.53 -2.99 -40.18
N SER A 504 -9.97 -3.67 -39.21
CA SER A 504 -10.75 -4.22 -38.11
C SER A 504 -11.17 -3.16 -37.10
N ALA A 505 -12.20 -3.45 -36.30
CA ALA A 505 -12.58 -2.60 -35.17
C ALA A 505 -11.43 -2.47 -34.17
N ALA A 506 -10.66 -3.54 -33.92
CA ALA A 506 -9.47 -3.54 -33.08
C ALA A 506 -8.38 -2.58 -33.62
N GLU A 507 -8.15 -2.54 -34.94
CA GLU A 507 -7.21 -1.58 -35.55
C GLU A 507 -7.73 -0.15 -35.44
N LEU A 508 -9.03 0.07 -35.57
CA LEU A 508 -9.63 1.39 -35.42
C LEU A 508 -9.50 1.92 -33.96
N LEU A 509 -9.62 1.05 -32.94
CA LEU A 509 -9.41 1.40 -31.54
C LEU A 509 -8.00 1.89 -31.21
N LYS A 510 -7.00 1.58 -32.04
CA LYS A 510 -5.62 2.07 -31.84
C LYS A 510 -5.48 3.55 -32.22
N ARG A 511 -6.48 4.15 -32.94
CA ARG A 511 -6.46 5.57 -33.24
C ARG A 511 -6.77 6.42 -32.02
N PRO A 512 -6.03 7.54 -31.80
CA PRO A 512 -6.31 8.45 -30.68
C PRO A 512 -7.76 8.94 -30.66
N GLY A 513 -8.37 8.96 -29.48
CA GLY A 513 -9.76 9.46 -29.32
C GLY A 513 -10.86 8.47 -29.65
N ILE A 514 -10.55 7.29 -30.20
CA ILE A 514 -11.55 6.24 -30.43
C ILE A 514 -11.66 5.35 -29.20
N THR A 515 -12.87 5.15 -28.70
CA THR A 515 -13.19 4.26 -27.58
C THR A 515 -14.20 3.20 -28.02
N ILE A 516 -14.33 2.11 -27.26
CA ILE A 516 -15.35 1.09 -27.53
C ILE A 516 -16.75 1.71 -27.43
N ALA A 517 -16.99 2.55 -26.41
CA ALA A 517 -18.27 3.25 -26.26
C ALA A 517 -18.66 4.10 -27.52
N LEU A 518 -17.69 4.71 -28.19
CA LEU A 518 -17.93 5.43 -29.44
C LEU A 518 -18.22 4.49 -30.63
N LEU A 519 -17.66 3.29 -30.62
CA LEU A 519 -17.85 2.28 -31.66
C LEU A 519 -19.08 1.42 -31.44
N GLU A 520 -19.58 1.31 -30.21
CA GLU A 520 -20.71 0.44 -29.84
C GLU A 520 -21.94 0.58 -30.74
N PRO A 521 -22.37 1.80 -31.17
CA PRO A 521 -23.49 1.96 -32.13
C PRO A 521 -23.24 1.34 -33.52
N TYR A 522 -22.00 0.99 -33.83
CA TYR A 522 -21.58 0.39 -35.13
C TYR A 522 -21.19 -1.08 -34.98
N LEU A 523 -21.33 -1.63 -33.77
CA LEU A 523 -21.08 -3.02 -33.42
C LEU A 523 -22.44 -3.71 -33.21
N GLU A 524 -22.53 -5.00 -33.53
CA GLU A 524 -23.77 -5.78 -33.38
C GLU A 524 -23.93 -6.39 -31.98
N ARG A 525 -23.14 -5.92 -31.01
CA ARG A 525 -23.06 -6.48 -29.66
C ARG A 525 -22.85 -5.37 -28.65
N GLU A 526 -23.59 -5.43 -27.53
CA GLU A 526 -23.36 -4.62 -26.35
C GLU A 526 -22.25 -5.26 -25.47
N PHE A 527 -21.54 -4.44 -24.73
CA PHE A 527 -20.43 -4.87 -23.89
C PHE A 527 -20.57 -4.37 -22.46
N ASP A 528 -20.07 -5.18 -21.51
CA ASP A 528 -19.86 -4.73 -20.14
C ASP A 528 -18.84 -3.58 -20.14
N PRO A 529 -19.19 -2.38 -19.64
CA PRO A 529 -18.28 -1.23 -19.66
C PRO A 529 -16.94 -1.48 -18.93
N ALA A 530 -16.93 -2.31 -17.88
CA ALA A 530 -15.72 -2.66 -17.16
C ALA A 530 -14.78 -3.52 -18.02
N ILE A 531 -15.33 -4.52 -18.72
CA ILE A 531 -14.58 -5.35 -19.68
C ILE A 531 -14.09 -4.50 -20.85
N ALA A 532 -14.95 -3.62 -21.38
CA ALA A 532 -14.61 -2.73 -22.49
C ALA A 532 -13.37 -1.87 -22.20
N LYS A 533 -13.29 -1.26 -21.01
CA LYS A 533 -12.10 -0.49 -20.59
C LYS A 533 -10.81 -1.32 -20.61
N LEU A 534 -10.86 -2.55 -20.09
CA LEU A 534 -9.71 -3.46 -20.07
C LEU A 534 -9.26 -3.81 -21.49
N VAL A 535 -10.21 -4.18 -22.36
CA VAL A 535 -9.94 -4.54 -23.75
C VAL A 535 -9.39 -3.35 -24.56
N GLU A 536 -9.87 -2.14 -24.33
CA GLU A 536 -9.30 -0.94 -24.94
C GLU A 536 -7.82 -0.77 -24.61
N ILE A 537 -7.42 -0.98 -23.35
CA ILE A 537 -6.03 -0.87 -22.92
C ILE A 537 -5.19 -1.96 -23.58
N GLU A 538 -5.64 -3.22 -23.54
CA GLU A 538 -4.92 -4.34 -24.16
C GLU A 538 -4.70 -4.12 -25.66
N ILE A 539 -5.72 -3.72 -26.42
CA ILE A 539 -5.61 -3.48 -27.86
C ILE A 539 -4.73 -2.27 -28.17
N ARG A 540 -4.93 -1.17 -27.46
CA ARG A 540 -4.21 0.09 -27.72
C ARG A 540 -2.73 -0.01 -27.43
N TYR A 541 -2.36 -0.72 -26.38
CA TYR A 541 -0.97 -0.87 -25.93
C TYR A 541 -0.34 -2.21 -26.33
N GLU A 542 -1.02 -3.02 -27.16
CA GLU A 542 -0.58 -4.36 -27.60
C GLU A 542 0.88 -4.38 -28.07
N GLY A 543 1.30 -3.43 -28.89
CA GLY A 543 2.66 -3.34 -29.42
C GLY A 543 3.72 -3.14 -28.33
N TYR A 544 3.40 -2.28 -27.35
CA TYR A 544 4.29 -2.02 -26.21
C TYR A 544 4.35 -3.21 -25.24
N ILE A 545 3.20 -3.86 -25.00
CA ILE A 545 3.09 -5.06 -24.15
C ILE A 545 3.90 -6.21 -24.79
N LYS A 546 3.74 -6.45 -26.10
CA LYS A 546 4.54 -7.46 -26.84
C LYS A 546 6.02 -7.17 -26.79
N LYS A 547 6.41 -5.88 -26.91
CA LYS A 547 7.84 -5.48 -26.79
C LYS A 547 8.38 -5.74 -25.39
N ALA A 548 7.63 -5.40 -24.33
CA ALA A 548 8.03 -5.65 -22.94
C ALA A 548 8.21 -7.16 -22.68
N LYS A 549 7.23 -7.99 -23.10
CA LYS A 549 7.31 -9.46 -22.98
C LYS A 549 8.50 -10.05 -23.73
N ARG A 550 8.82 -9.52 -24.92
CA ARG A 550 10.01 -9.96 -25.68
C ARG A 550 11.32 -9.62 -24.96
N CYS A 551 11.42 -8.41 -24.36
CA CYS A 551 12.60 -8.04 -23.57
C CYS A 551 12.80 -8.99 -22.39
N LEU A 552 11.72 -9.42 -21.72
CA LEU A 552 11.79 -10.40 -20.64
C LEU A 552 12.39 -11.74 -21.09
N LEU A 553 11.92 -12.28 -22.21
CA LEU A 553 12.46 -13.54 -22.75
C LEU A 553 13.98 -13.47 -22.99
N TYR A 554 14.45 -12.37 -23.59
CA TYR A 554 15.90 -12.20 -23.82
C TYR A 554 16.72 -12.03 -22.53
N THR A 555 16.12 -11.48 -21.46
CA THR A 555 16.84 -11.33 -20.17
C THR A 555 16.83 -12.62 -19.37
N SER A 556 15.81 -13.46 -19.46
CA SER A 556 15.80 -14.79 -18.84
C SER A 556 16.79 -15.75 -19.51
N ASP A 557 16.81 -15.81 -20.84
CA ASP A 557 17.74 -16.65 -21.59
C ASP A 557 19.22 -16.27 -21.32
N ALA A 558 19.50 -14.95 -21.20
CA ALA A 558 20.85 -14.47 -20.87
C ALA A 558 21.26 -14.78 -19.41
N ALA A 559 20.31 -14.92 -18.48
CA ALA A 559 20.59 -15.32 -17.11
C ALA A 559 20.85 -16.82 -16.98
N ASP A 560 20.17 -17.64 -17.77
CA ASP A 560 20.37 -19.11 -17.81
C ASP A 560 21.69 -19.47 -18.45
N ASP A 561 22.18 -18.72 -19.45
CA ASP A 561 23.49 -18.89 -20.06
C ASP A 561 24.67 -18.55 -19.12
N LEU A 562 24.44 -17.79 -18.05
CA LEU A 562 25.46 -17.43 -17.05
C LEU A 562 25.53 -18.41 -15.86
N THR A 563 24.61 -19.33 -15.74
CA THR A 563 24.55 -20.37 -14.70
C THR A 563 24.94 -21.73 -15.22
#